data_e68ebf7ca1ccd5f02a52b9461c6c179d
#
_entry.id   e68ebf7ca1ccd5f02a52b9461c6c179d
#
_cell.length_a   1.000
_cell.length_b   1.000
_cell.length_c   1.000
_cell.angle_alpha   90.00
_cell.angle_beta   90.00
_cell.angle_gamma   90.00
#
_symmetry.space_group_name_H-M   'P 1'
#
loop_
_entity.id
_entity.type
_entity.pdbx_description
1 polymer ?
#
loop_
_entity_poly.entity_id
_entity_poly.type
_entity_poly.pdbx_seq_one_letter_code
_entity_poly.pdbx_strand_id
1 'polypeptide(L)'
;MALVLDGRALAKQIEADLFTRVEALKAKSGRTPILATILVGDDGASATYVRMKGNACRRVGMDSLKVELPKETTTEELLAEIEKLNANPDVHGILLQHPVPAQIDERACFDAISLEKDVDGVTCLGYGRMAMGEAAYGSATPAGIMTILKENNIEIAGKHAVVVGRSAILGKPMAAMLLEANATVTICHSRTQDLASFVKQ
;
A
#
# COMPACT_ATOMS: atom_id res chain seq x y z
N MET A 1 5.56 27.95 16.21
CA MET A 1 6.40 27.21 15.23
C MET A 1 5.55 26.09 14.63
N ALA A 2 5.69 25.80 13.34
CA ALA A 2 5.01 24.65 12.74
C ALA A 2 5.66 23.33 13.22
N LEU A 3 4.85 22.32 13.49
CA LEU A 3 5.31 20.96 13.76
C LEU A 3 5.69 20.30 12.41
N VAL A 4 6.91 19.78 12.31
CA VAL A 4 7.36 19.01 11.15
C VAL A 4 7.21 17.52 11.46
N LEU A 5 6.39 16.83 10.68
CA LEU A 5 6.21 15.38 10.77
C LEU A 5 7.26 14.71 9.89
N ASP A 6 8.39 14.29 10.51
CA ASP A 6 9.52 13.71 9.77
C ASP A 6 9.30 12.20 9.46
N GLY A 7 8.62 11.94 8.33
CA GLY A 7 8.38 10.58 7.85
C GLY A 7 9.66 9.79 7.54
N ARG A 8 10.79 10.47 7.22
CA ARG A 8 12.07 9.78 6.96
C ARG A 8 12.69 9.26 8.26
N ALA A 9 12.66 10.06 9.32
CA ALA A 9 13.14 9.63 10.63
C ALA A 9 12.28 8.46 11.15
N LEU A 10 10.95 8.58 11.05
CA LEU A 10 10.02 7.51 11.44
C LEU A 10 10.26 6.22 10.64
N ALA A 11 10.43 6.30 9.32
CA ALA A 11 10.72 5.14 8.49
C ALA A 11 11.98 4.38 8.94
N LYS A 12 13.05 5.08 9.34
CA LYS A 12 14.27 4.45 9.87
C LYS A 12 14.01 3.71 11.19
N GLN A 13 13.18 4.26 12.07
CA GLN A 13 12.82 3.60 13.33
C GLN A 13 12.01 2.33 13.06
N ILE A 14 11.02 2.41 12.15
CA ILE A 14 10.21 1.26 11.73
C ILE A 14 11.09 0.19 11.06
N GLU A 15 12.04 0.56 10.19
CA GLU A 15 12.97 -0.39 9.58
C GLU A 15 13.82 -1.14 10.62
N ALA A 16 14.27 -0.45 11.67
CA ALA A 16 15.05 -1.07 12.75
C ALA A 16 14.21 -2.08 13.57
N ASP A 17 12.97 -1.71 13.90
CA ASP A 17 12.02 -2.62 14.56
C ASP A 17 11.70 -3.83 13.69
N LEU A 18 11.39 -3.60 12.41
CA LEU A 18 11.11 -4.66 11.44
C LEU A 18 12.28 -5.63 11.29
N PHE A 19 13.51 -5.13 11.24
CA PHE A 19 14.70 -6.00 11.19
C PHE A 19 14.73 -6.96 12.38
N THR A 20 14.53 -6.45 13.59
CA THR A 20 14.50 -7.26 14.81
C THR A 20 13.39 -8.32 14.76
N ARG A 21 12.20 -7.94 14.31
CA ARG A 21 11.04 -8.84 14.17
C ARG A 21 11.25 -9.90 13.11
N VAL A 22 11.86 -9.54 11.98
CA VAL A 22 12.17 -10.49 10.89
C VAL A 22 13.20 -11.51 11.35
N GLU A 23 14.26 -11.10 12.05
CA GLU A 23 15.26 -12.03 12.58
C GLU A 23 14.65 -13.00 13.60
N ALA A 24 13.79 -12.50 14.49
CA ALA A 24 13.05 -13.35 15.44
C ALA A 24 12.12 -14.34 14.71
N LEU A 25 11.44 -13.91 13.65
CA LEU A 25 10.59 -14.77 12.84
C LEU A 25 11.40 -15.85 12.13
N LYS A 26 12.52 -15.50 11.53
CA LYS A 26 13.44 -16.45 10.88
C LYS A 26 13.97 -17.49 11.86
N ALA A 27 14.38 -17.06 13.04
CA ALA A 27 14.85 -17.97 14.09
C ALA A 27 13.76 -18.95 14.54
N LYS A 28 12.49 -18.52 14.58
CA LYS A 28 11.36 -19.34 15.01
C LYS A 28 10.85 -20.27 13.92
N SER A 29 10.77 -19.81 12.67
CA SER A 29 10.10 -20.51 11.57
C SER A 29 11.07 -21.21 10.61
N GLY A 30 12.35 -20.84 10.62
CA GLY A 30 13.33 -21.25 9.63
C GLY A 30 13.09 -20.66 8.24
N ARG A 31 12.14 -19.71 8.09
CA ARG A 31 11.72 -19.14 6.79
C ARG A 31 11.98 -17.64 6.75
N THR A 32 12.44 -17.15 5.62
CA THR A 32 12.59 -15.70 5.37
C THR A 32 11.32 -15.18 4.67
N PRO A 33 10.69 -14.10 5.15
CA PRO A 33 9.58 -13.49 4.44
C PRO A 33 10.00 -12.99 3.06
N ILE A 34 9.18 -13.22 2.04
CA ILE A 34 9.43 -12.84 0.65
C ILE A 34 8.31 -11.93 0.16
N LEU A 35 8.69 -10.74 -0.33
CA LEU A 35 7.80 -9.85 -1.08
C LEU A 35 8.03 -10.06 -2.58
N ALA A 36 6.99 -10.49 -3.30
CA ALA A 36 6.99 -10.49 -4.75
C ALA A 36 6.52 -9.11 -5.27
N THR A 37 7.33 -8.50 -6.13
CA THR A 37 6.98 -7.23 -6.78
C THR A 37 6.93 -7.42 -8.29
N ILE A 38 5.76 -7.20 -8.88
CA ILE A 38 5.53 -7.33 -10.32
C ILE A 38 5.68 -5.95 -10.96
N LEU A 39 6.50 -5.87 -12.00
CA LEU A 39 6.67 -4.71 -12.87
C LEU A 39 6.32 -5.10 -14.29
N VAL A 40 5.41 -4.38 -14.93
CA VAL A 40 5.05 -4.58 -16.33
C VAL A 40 5.54 -3.39 -17.15
N GLY A 41 6.37 -3.67 -18.13
CA GLY A 41 6.98 -2.65 -18.98
C GLY A 41 8.26 -2.06 -18.40
N ASP A 42 8.70 -0.95 -18.98
CA ASP A 42 10.02 -0.34 -18.79
C ASP A 42 9.98 1.09 -18.25
N ASP A 43 8.86 1.51 -17.63
CA ASP A 43 8.75 2.84 -17.05
C ASP A 43 9.83 3.08 -15.98
N GLY A 44 10.69 4.07 -16.24
CA GLY A 44 11.85 4.33 -15.38
C GLY A 44 11.52 4.74 -13.94
N ALA A 45 10.37 5.41 -13.73
CA ALA A 45 9.90 5.77 -12.40
C ALA A 45 9.46 4.51 -11.65
N SER A 46 8.64 3.66 -12.25
CA SER A 46 8.17 2.38 -11.71
C SER A 46 9.35 1.44 -11.40
N ALA A 47 10.33 1.32 -12.30
CA ALA A 47 11.54 0.53 -12.07
C ALA A 47 12.35 1.04 -10.87
N THR A 48 12.42 2.35 -10.68
CA THR A 48 13.08 2.95 -9.51
C THR A 48 12.34 2.62 -8.21
N TYR A 49 11.00 2.69 -8.17
CA TYR A 49 10.21 2.30 -7.00
C TYR A 49 10.38 0.82 -6.66
N VAL A 50 10.34 -0.07 -7.65
CA VAL A 50 10.56 -1.51 -7.45
C VAL A 50 11.94 -1.77 -6.86
N ARG A 51 13.00 -1.11 -7.38
CA ARG A 51 14.36 -1.20 -6.83
C ARG A 51 14.42 -0.69 -5.39
N MET A 52 13.74 0.42 -5.07
CA MET A 52 13.70 0.95 -3.70
C MET A 52 13.00 -0.01 -2.74
N LYS A 53 11.91 -0.67 -3.15
CA LYS A 53 11.20 -1.68 -2.36
C LYS A 53 12.09 -2.90 -2.09
N GLY A 54 12.77 -3.42 -3.11
CA GLY A 54 13.74 -4.51 -2.94
C GLY A 54 14.90 -4.16 -2.00
N ASN A 55 15.39 -2.91 -2.07
CA ASN A 55 16.40 -2.42 -1.13
C ASN A 55 15.85 -2.33 0.31
N ALA A 56 14.59 -1.91 0.49
CA ALA A 56 13.95 -1.88 1.79
C ALA A 56 13.79 -3.29 2.38
N CYS A 57 13.33 -4.28 1.59
CA CYS A 57 13.28 -5.67 2.02
C CYS A 57 14.63 -6.15 2.55
N ARG A 58 15.72 -5.91 1.81
CA ARG A 58 17.07 -6.30 2.24
C ARG A 58 17.49 -5.62 3.55
N ARG A 59 17.17 -4.32 3.75
CA ARG A 59 17.51 -3.61 4.99
C ARG A 59 16.81 -4.19 6.21
N VAL A 60 15.60 -4.71 6.04
CA VAL A 60 14.84 -5.32 7.14
C VAL A 60 15.01 -6.84 7.22
N GLY A 61 15.94 -7.44 6.46
CA GLY A 61 16.23 -8.87 6.52
C GLY A 61 15.24 -9.77 5.77
N MET A 62 14.34 -9.20 4.96
CA MET A 62 13.43 -9.91 4.06
C MET A 62 14.05 -10.16 2.70
N ASP A 63 13.56 -11.16 1.98
CA ASP A 63 13.84 -11.37 0.58
C ASP A 63 12.86 -10.62 -0.33
N SER A 64 13.27 -10.37 -1.56
CA SER A 64 12.47 -9.71 -2.58
C SER A 64 12.54 -10.49 -3.88
N LEU A 65 11.40 -10.96 -4.35
CA LEU A 65 11.23 -11.58 -5.67
C LEU A 65 10.76 -10.52 -6.65
N LYS A 66 11.62 -10.15 -7.61
CA LYS A 66 11.27 -9.23 -8.68
C LYS A 66 10.75 -10.03 -9.88
N VAL A 67 9.53 -9.73 -10.32
CA VAL A 67 8.92 -10.28 -11.54
C VAL A 67 8.81 -9.16 -12.56
N GLU A 68 9.56 -9.26 -13.65
CA GLU A 68 9.54 -8.29 -14.76
C GLU A 68 8.84 -8.91 -15.95
N LEU A 69 7.80 -8.23 -16.43
CA LEU A 69 7.01 -8.65 -17.59
C LEU A 69 7.17 -7.62 -18.72
N PRO A 70 7.17 -8.07 -19.99
CA PRO A 70 7.25 -7.18 -21.14
C PRO A 70 6.12 -6.16 -21.17
N LYS A 71 6.34 -5.03 -21.86
CA LYS A 71 5.33 -3.97 -22.02
C LYS A 71 4.08 -4.46 -22.76
N GLU A 72 4.27 -5.44 -23.63
CA GLU A 72 3.22 -6.06 -24.46
C GLU A 72 2.37 -7.09 -23.71
N THR A 73 2.71 -7.40 -22.46
CA THR A 73 1.98 -8.35 -21.60
C THR A 73 0.48 -8.06 -21.64
N THR A 74 -0.31 -9.12 -21.80
CA THR A 74 -1.78 -9.06 -21.78
C THR A 74 -2.32 -9.18 -20.34
N THR A 75 -3.61 -8.89 -20.18
CA THR A 75 -4.29 -9.11 -18.88
C THR A 75 -4.21 -10.57 -18.45
N GLU A 76 -4.45 -11.50 -19.38
CA GLU A 76 -4.45 -12.95 -19.12
C GLU A 76 -3.08 -13.45 -18.68
N GLU A 77 -2.01 -12.98 -19.31
CA GLU A 77 -0.64 -13.34 -18.94
C GLU A 77 -0.29 -12.82 -17.53
N LEU A 78 -0.68 -11.60 -17.21
CA LEU A 78 -0.47 -11.02 -15.87
C LEU A 78 -1.29 -11.75 -14.80
N LEU A 79 -2.56 -12.10 -15.09
CA LEU A 79 -3.40 -12.88 -14.19
C LEU A 79 -2.79 -14.27 -13.92
N ALA A 80 -2.27 -14.92 -14.94
CA ALA A 80 -1.59 -16.21 -14.80
C ALA A 80 -0.33 -16.12 -13.92
N GLU A 81 0.42 -15.01 -14.00
CA GLU A 81 1.59 -14.79 -13.14
C GLU A 81 1.19 -14.50 -11.69
N ILE A 82 0.13 -13.69 -11.48
CA ILE A 82 -0.42 -13.45 -10.14
C ILE A 82 -0.88 -14.76 -9.50
N GLU A 83 -1.56 -15.64 -10.25
CA GLU A 83 -2.01 -16.94 -9.74
C GLU A 83 -0.84 -17.85 -9.32
N LYS A 84 0.25 -17.90 -10.08
CA LYS A 84 1.48 -18.61 -9.68
C LYS A 84 2.04 -18.08 -8.35
N LEU A 85 2.05 -16.76 -8.16
CA LEU A 85 2.52 -16.14 -6.93
C LEU A 85 1.56 -16.39 -5.77
N ASN A 86 0.23 -16.38 -6.01
CA ASN A 86 -0.76 -16.76 -5.02
C ASN A 86 -0.56 -18.21 -4.54
N ALA A 87 -0.33 -19.14 -5.48
CA ALA A 87 -0.13 -20.55 -5.17
C ALA A 87 1.24 -20.86 -4.53
N ASN A 88 2.22 -19.96 -4.64
CA ASN A 88 3.56 -20.20 -4.11
C ASN A 88 3.59 -19.99 -2.58
N PRO A 89 3.83 -21.05 -1.76
CA PRO A 89 3.84 -20.95 -0.30
C PRO A 89 5.03 -20.17 0.26
N ASP A 90 6.06 -19.89 -0.54
CA ASP A 90 7.23 -19.12 -0.12
C ASP A 90 7.05 -17.62 -0.36
N VAL A 91 6.05 -17.22 -1.14
CA VAL A 91 5.69 -15.79 -1.34
C VAL A 91 4.67 -15.38 -0.29
N HIS A 92 5.02 -14.38 0.52
CA HIS A 92 4.22 -13.93 1.66
C HIS A 92 3.47 -12.63 1.40
N GLY A 93 3.86 -11.88 0.37
CA GLY A 93 3.18 -10.68 -0.09
C GLY A 93 3.37 -10.48 -1.58
N ILE A 94 2.37 -9.93 -2.25
CA ILE A 94 2.39 -9.60 -3.68
C ILE A 94 2.10 -8.13 -3.83
N LEU A 95 2.89 -7.46 -4.66
CA LEU A 95 2.72 -6.06 -5.02
C LEU A 95 2.80 -5.93 -6.54
N LEU A 96 1.71 -5.48 -7.16
CA LEU A 96 1.68 -5.08 -8.56
C LEU A 96 1.99 -3.58 -8.65
N GLN A 97 3.13 -3.24 -9.26
CA GLN A 97 3.55 -1.85 -9.39
C GLN A 97 2.64 -1.09 -10.35
N HIS A 98 1.93 -0.09 -9.84
CA HIS A 98 1.10 0.85 -10.59
C HIS A 98 1.96 2.00 -11.17
N PRO A 99 1.63 2.53 -12.37
CA PRO A 99 0.59 2.05 -13.29
C PRO A 99 1.07 0.87 -14.15
N VAL A 100 0.14 0.08 -14.65
CA VAL A 100 0.40 -0.93 -15.68
C VAL A 100 0.12 -0.37 -17.08
N PRO A 101 0.63 -1.00 -18.18
CA PRO A 101 0.30 -0.61 -19.56
C PRO A 101 -1.21 -0.60 -19.84
N ALA A 102 -1.67 0.31 -20.70
CA ALA A 102 -3.08 0.62 -20.91
C ALA A 102 -3.94 -0.54 -21.47
N GLN A 103 -3.32 -1.56 -22.06
CA GLN A 103 -4.02 -2.76 -22.55
C GLN A 103 -4.42 -3.71 -21.43
N ILE A 104 -3.89 -3.54 -20.21
CA ILE A 104 -4.14 -4.40 -19.06
C ILE A 104 -5.35 -3.87 -18.27
N ASP A 105 -6.28 -4.77 -17.93
CA ASP A 105 -7.29 -4.48 -16.90
C ASP A 105 -6.64 -4.52 -15.52
N GLU A 106 -6.10 -3.38 -15.11
CA GLU A 106 -5.42 -3.23 -13.82
C GLU A 106 -6.33 -3.61 -12.64
N ARG A 107 -7.63 -3.28 -12.73
CA ARG A 107 -8.55 -3.61 -11.64
C ARG A 107 -8.73 -5.11 -11.48
N ALA A 108 -8.92 -5.83 -12.58
CA ALA A 108 -9.00 -7.29 -12.53
C ALA A 108 -7.72 -7.90 -11.97
N CYS A 109 -6.54 -7.39 -12.34
CA CYS A 109 -5.26 -7.87 -11.83
C CYS A 109 -5.07 -7.59 -10.34
N PHE A 110 -5.46 -6.42 -9.84
CA PHE A 110 -5.43 -6.15 -8.40
C PHE A 110 -6.34 -7.12 -7.64
N ASP A 111 -7.57 -7.33 -8.12
CA ASP A 111 -8.55 -8.19 -7.44
C ASP A 111 -8.21 -9.68 -7.52
N ALA A 112 -7.29 -10.08 -8.40
CA ALA A 112 -6.76 -11.44 -8.48
C ALA A 112 -5.71 -11.76 -7.41
N ILE A 113 -5.13 -10.75 -6.74
CA ILE A 113 -4.21 -10.98 -5.62
C ILE A 113 -5.00 -11.53 -4.43
N SER A 114 -4.55 -12.66 -3.87
CA SER A 114 -5.22 -13.23 -2.69
C SER A 114 -5.13 -12.29 -1.48
N LEU A 115 -6.21 -12.22 -0.71
CA LEU A 115 -6.34 -11.27 0.40
C LEU A 115 -5.19 -11.36 1.41
N GLU A 116 -4.70 -12.57 1.68
CA GLU A 116 -3.61 -12.84 2.62
C GLU A 116 -2.26 -12.33 2.12
N LYS A 117 -2.15 -12.07 0.81
CA LYS A 117 -0.93 -11.58 0.16
C LYS A 117 -1.06 -10.16 -0.40
N ASP A 118 -2.23 -9.54 -0.26
CA ASP A 118 -2.52 -8.15 -0.70
C ASP A 118 -1.90 -7.14 0.28
N VAL A 119 -0.58 -7.14 0.38
CA VAL A 119 0.16 -6.29 1.34
C VAL A 119 0.15 -4.80 0.98
N ASP A 120 -0.26 -4.45 -0.23
CA ASP A 120 -0.43 -3.06 -0.67
C ASP A 120 -1.86 -2.53 -0.44
N GLY A 121 -2.81 -3.44 -0.10
CA GLY A 121 -4.20 -3.10 0.22
C GLY A 121 -4.95 -2.51 -0.97
N VAL A 122 -4.85 -3.16 -2.14
CA VAL A 122 -5.41 -2.65 -3.41
C VAL A 122 -6.64 -3.42 -3.90
N THR A 123 -6.94 -4.60 -3.31
CA THR A 123 -8.10 -5.41 -3.71
C THR A 123 -9.41 -4.78 -3.26
N CYS A 124 -10.49 -5.00 -4.01
CA CYS A 124 -11.84 -4.59 -3.61
C CYS A 124 -12.29 -5.29 -2.32
N LEU A 125 -11.95 -6.56 -2.14
CA LEU A 125 -12.27 -7.31 -0.94
C LEU A 125 -11.53 -6.76 0.28
N GLY A 126 -10.22 -6.50 0.16
CA GLY A 126 -9.40 -5.90 1.23
C GLY A 126 -9.91 -4.53 1.63
N TYR A 127 -10.21 -3.67 0.64
CA TYR A 127 -10.83 -2.37 0.91
C TYR A 127 -12.18 -2.50 1.62
N GLY A 128 -13.06 -3.40 1.16
CA GLY A 128 -14.38 -3.61 1.78
C GLY A 128 -14.26 -4.02 3.24
N ARG A 129 -13.40 -4.99 3.55
CA ARG A 129 -13.15 -5.45 4.93
C ARG A 129 -12.57 -4.32 5.79
N MET A 130 -11.53 -3.63 5.32
CA MET A 130 -10.94 -2.50 6.03
C MET A 130 -11.96 -1.41 6.31
N ALA A 131 -12.81 -1.06 5.34
CA ALA A 131 -13.85 -0.03 5.50
C ALA A 131 -14.99 -0.45 6.46
N MET A 132 -15.12 -1.76 6.75
CA MET A 132 -16.07 -2.32 7.72
C MET A 132 -15.42 -2.59 9.09
N GLY A 133 -14.17 -2.17 9.30
CA GLY A 133 -13.43 -2.42 10.54
C GLY A 133 -12.97 -3.87 10.71
N GLU A 134 -13.00 -4.68 9.64
CA GLU A 134 -12.53 -6.05 9.67
C GLU A 134 -11.03 -6.15 9.32
N ALA A 135 -10.40 -7.26 9.73
CA ALA A 135 -8.98 -7.48 9.47
C ALA A 135 -8.68 -7.60 7.97
N ALA A 136 -7.89 -6.67 7.46
CA ALA A 136 -7.31 -6.66 6.12
C ALA A 136 -6.08 -5.74 6.11
N TYR A 137 -5.23 -5.88 5.09
CA TYR A 137 -4.20 -4.88 4.85
C TYR A 137 -4.85 -3.58 4.37
N GLY A 138 -4.52 -2.48 5.01
CA GLY A 138 -4.91 -1.16 4.54
C GLY A 138 -4.04 -0.70 3.39
N SER A 139 -4.61 0.11 2.48
CA SER A 139 -3.83 0.71 1.39
C SER A 139 -2.56 1.40 1.92
N ALA A 140 -1.39 1.05 1.38
CA ALA A 140 -0.08 1.32 1.99
C ALA A 140 0.18 2.82 2.24
N THR A 141 -0.15 3.70 1.29
CA THR A 141 0.06 5.16 1.47
C THR A 141 -0.86 5.76 2.53
N PRO A 142 -2.18 5.52 2.53
CA PRO A 142 -3.06 5.91 3.64
C PRO A 142 -2.61 5.35 4.99
N ALA A 143 -2.25 4.08 5.07
CA ALA A 143 -1.74 3.46 6.30
C ALA A 143 -0.46 4.15 6.81
N GLY A 144 0.45 4.53 5.90
CA GLY A 144 1.63 5.32 6.23
C GLY A 144 1.30 6.70 6.79
N ILE A 145 0.29 7.39 6.23
CA ILE A 145 -0.20 8.67 6.75
C ILE A 145 -0.78 8.50 8.16
N MET A 146 -1.64 7.49 8.37
CA MET A 146 -2.20 7.19 9.68
C MET A 146 -1.11 6.89 10.71
N THR A 147 -0.08 6.15 10.31
CA THR A 147 1.09 5.85 11.17
C THR A 147 1.83 7.14 11.56
N ILE A 148 2.09 8.05 10.61
CA ILE A 148 2.74 9.35 10.90
C ILE A 148 1.91 10.15 11.89
N LEU A 149 0.60 10.23 11.70
CA LEU A 149 -0.29 10.97 12.61
C LEU A 149 -0.25 10.37 14.03
N LYS A 150 -0.36 9.05 14.15
CA LYS A 150 -0.33 8.33 15.42
C LYS A 150 0.99 8.51 16.16
N GLU A 151 2.12 8.32 15.49
CA GLU A 151 3.46 8.41 16.11
C GLU A 151 3.81 9.85 16.54
N ASN A 152 3.15 10.84 15.99
CA ASN A 152 3.29 12.24 16.41
C ASN A 152 2.17 12.68 17.37
N ASN A 153 1.38 11.75 17.91
CA ASN A 153 0.28 12.02 18.85
C ASN A 153 -0.73 13.04 18.32
N ILE A 154 -0.99 13.03 17.01
CA ILE A 154 -2.02 13.86 16.39
C ILE A 154 -3.37 13.20 16.68
N GLU A 155 -4.20 13.83 17.49
CA GLU A 155 -5.54 13.37 17.80
C GLU A 155 -6.43 13.46 16.55
N ILE A 156 -7.05 12.34 16.17
CA ILE A 156 -7.93 12.24 15.00
C ILE A 156 -9.40 12.22 15.43
N ALA A 157 -9.70 11.54 16.55
CA ALA A 157 -11.06 11.40 17.02
C ALA A 157 -11.73 12.77 17.28
N GLY A 158 -12.93 12.95 16.75
CA GLY A 158 -13.70 14.18 16.88
C GLY A 158 -13.19 15.35 16.02
N LYS A 159 -12.14 15.16 15.22
CA LYS A 159 -11.63 16.20 14.31
C LYS A 159 -12.34 16.16 12.95
N HIS A 160 -12.35 17.29 12.26
CA HIS A 160 -12.76 17.36 10.87
C HIS A 160 -11.54 17.16 9.96
N ALA A 161 -11.66 16.22 9.04
CA ALA A 161 -10.62 15.89 8.07
C ALA A 161 -11.13 16.12 6.64
N VAL A 162 -10.36 16.82 5.83
CA VAL A 162 -10.68 17.05 4.41
C VAL A 162 -9.70 16.28 3.55
N VAL A 163 -10.21 15.28 2.82
CA VAL A 163 -9.44 14.48 1.87
C VAL A 163 -9.64 15.02 0.46
N VAL A 164 -8.58 15.54 -0.15
CA VAL A 164 -8.61 16.04 -1.52
C VAL A 164 -8.12 14.98 -2.48
N GLY A 165 -9.05 14.23 -3.05
CA GLY A 165 -8.83 13.10 -3.94
C GLY A 165 -9.80 11.95 -3.67
N ARG A 166 -10.08 11.15 -4.71
CA ARG A 166 -11.01 10.01 -4.63
C ARG A 166 -10.56 8.80 -5.42
N SER A 167 -9.25 8.63 -5.59
CA SER A 167 -8.73 7.43 -6.24
C SER A 167 -9.06 6.17 -5.42
N ALA A 168 -9.18 5.03 -6.10
CA ALA A 168 -9.52 3.76 -5.46
C ALA A 168 -8.43 3.29 -4.48
N ILE A 169 -7.17 3.60 -4.78
CA ILE A 169 -6.01 3.11 -4.01
C ILE A 169 -5.45 4.15 -3.01
N LEU A 170 -5.99 5.38 -2.97
CA LEU A 170 -5.48 6.43 -2.08
C LEU A 170 -6.60 7.22 -1.40
N GLY A 171 -7.39 7.99 -2.16
CA GLY A 171 -8.34 8.94 -1.58
C GLY A 171 -9.49 8.26 -0.84
N LYS A 172 -10.12 7.25 -1.44
CA LYS A 172 -11.19 6.48 -0.78
C LYS A 172 -10.67 5.71 0.44
N PRO A 173 -9.54 4.98 0.39
CA PRO A 173 -8.99 4.33 1.56
C PRO A 173 -8.60 5.30 2.67
N MET A 174 -8.02 6.46 2.33
CA MET A 174 -7.68 7.49 3.33
C MET A 174 -8.92 7.98 4.09
N ALA A 175 -10.01 8.25 3.36
CA ALA A 175 -11.26 8.68 3.98
C ALA A 175 -11.86 7.62 4.90
N ALA A 176 -11.85 6.35 4.48
CA ALA A 176 -12.32 5.23 5.29
C ALA A 176 -11.48 5.07 6.57
N MET A 177 -10.15 5.12 6.48
CA MET A 177 -9.28 5.01 7.65
C MET A 177 -9.45 6.16 8.65
N LEU A 178 -9.65 7.39 8.16
CA LEU A 178 -9.93 8.54 9.02
C LEU A 178 -11.29 8.41 9.70
N LEU A 179 -12.32 7.92 8.99
CA LEU A 179 -13.64 7.67 9.55
C LEU A 179 -13.57 6.60 10.64
N GLU A 180 -12.87 5.50 10.40
CA GLU A 180 -12.65 4.42 11.39
C GLU A 180 -11.89 4.93 12.63
N ALA A 181 -11.01 5.92 12.45
CA ALA A 181 -10.34 6.63 13.54
C ALA A 181 -11.22 7.70 14.22
N ASN A 182 -12.54 7.71 13.98
CA ASN A 182 -13.54 8.61 14.53
C ASN A 182 -13.41 10.09 14.10
N ALA A 183 -12.85 10.36 12.92
CA ALA A 183 -12.91 11.69 12.33
C ALA A 183 -14.26 11.93 11.65
N THR A 184 -14.68 13.20 11.55
CA THR A 184 -15.67 13.64 10.56
C THR A 184 -14.95 13.90 9.25
N VAL A 185 -15.35 13.23 8.16
CA VAL A 185 -14.58 13.25 6.90
C VAL A 185 -15.36 13.91 5.77
N THR A 186 -14.74 14.88 5.12
CA THR A 186 -15.20 15.46 3.85
C THR A 186 -14.27 15.00 2.73
N ILE A 187 -14.83 14.45 1.64
CA ILE A 187 -14.08 14.07 0.44
C ILE A 187 -14.32 15.09 -0.66
N CYS A 188 -13.24 15.76 -1.10
CA CYS A 188 -13.24 16.69 -2.22
C CYS A 188 -12.52 16.07 -3.42
N HIS A 189 -12.87 16.51 -4.63
CA HIS A 189 -12.31 15.97 -5.87
C HIS A 189 -12.36 17.00 -7.00
N SER A 190 -11.88 16.66 -8.18
CA SER A 190 -11.78 17.56 -9.35
C SER A 190 -13.11 18.20 -9.80
N ARG A 191 -14.26 17.69 -9.32
CA ARG A 191 -15.59 18.26 -9.61
C ARG A 191 -16.20 19.00 -8.40
N THR A 192 -15.47 19.12 -7.30
CA THR A 192 -15.91 19.88 -6.12
C THR A 192 -15.92 21.35 -6.45
N GLN A 193 -17.06 22.02 -6.26
CA GLN A 193 -17.17 23.47 -6.40
C GLN A 193 -16.63 24.12 -5.13
N ASP A 194 -15.96 25.25 -5.27
CA ASP A 194 -15.37 26.01 -4.16
C ASP A 194 -14.58 25.14 -3.15
N LEU A 195 -13.58 24.40 -3.68
CA LEU A 195 -12.71 23.55 -2.87
C LEU A 195 -12.13 24.29 -1.66
N ALA A 196 -11.81 25.58 -1.82
CA ALA A 196 -11.19 26.38 -0.78
C ALA A 196 -12.08 26.53 0.47
N SER A 197 -13.41 26.56 0.33
CA SER A 197 -14.33 26.65 1.46
C SER A 197 -14.32 25.38 2.33
N PHE A 198 -14.13 24.21 1.71
CA PHE A 198 -14.03 22.94 2.45
C PHE A 198 -12.68 22.79 3.16
N VAL A 199 -11.59 23.19 2.51
CA VAL A 199 -10.23 23.04 3.07
C VAL A 199 -9.96 24.01 4.22
N LYS A 200 -10.72 25.10 4.32
CA LYS A 200 -10.59 26.09 5.40
C LYS A 200 -11.38 25.77 6.67
N GLN A 201 -12.25 24.78 6.62
CA GLN A 201 -13.01 24.33 7.79
C GLN A 201 -12.14 23.54 8.75
#